data_0abc06b237752cf52ecae574064ceb93
#
_entry.id   0abc06b237752cf52ecae574064ceb93
#
_cell.length_a   1.000
_cell.length_b   1.000
_cell.length_c   1.000
_cell.angle_alpha   90.00
_cell.angle_beta   90.00
_cell.angle_gamma   90.00
#
_symmetry.space_group_name_H-M   'P 1'
#
loop_
_entity.id
_entity.type
_entity.pdbx_description
1 polymer ?
#
loop_
_entity_poly.entity_id
_entity_poly.type
_entity_poly.pdbx_seq_one_letter_code
_entity_poly.pdbx_strand_id
1 'polypeptide(L)'
;FEQGIASLFGANISRKARELGTLHFFFPPNLVPIIKHPLRFARLRVHFLLKLSGKYAVTLYEILEGFANRRDGQCKVTIEDLRVWLKVPEGSYAAWKDFRKWVLDPALKQINDDPLGAGFSVEYTPIRKGRYYHEIIFQITKTPKRIQTDKLIKNKAGNAQAIKSAKEQERPA
;
A
#
# COMPACT_ATOMS: atom_id res chain seq x y z
N PHE A 1 10.68 20.20 -12.96
CA PHE A 1 10.69 18.82 -12.48
C PHE A 1 11.39 17.97 -13.51
N GLU A 2 12.62 17.51 -13.19
CA GLU A 2 13.32 16.52 -14.02
C GLU A 2 12.67 15.15 -13.78
N GLN A 3 12.09 14.57 -14.82
CA GLN A 3 11.63 13.19 -14.81
C GLN A 3 12.80 12.28 -15.16
N GLY A 4 13.44 11.69 -14.16
CA GLY A 4 14.45 10.67 -14.35
C GLY A 4 13.83 9.27 -14.35
N ILE A 5 14.13 8.44 -15.36
CA ILE A 5 13.84 7.01 -15.34
C ILE A 5 14.94 6.33 -14.54
N ALA A 6 14.59 5.78 -13.37
CA ALA A 6 15.52 4.99 -12.56
C ALA A 6 15.02 3.55 -12.43
N SER A 7 15.91 2.57 -12.58
CA SER A 7 15.63 1.19 -12.26
C SER A 7 15.47 1.04 -10.75
N LEU A 8 14.39 0.39 -10.29
CA LEU A 8 14.14 0.15 -8.87
C LEU A 8 15.12 -0.83 -8.25
N PHE A 9 15.59 -1.80 -9.01
CA PHE A 9 16.63 -2.75 -8.61
C PHE A 9 17.31 -3.34 -9.84
N GLY A 10 18.56 -3.78 -9.67
CA GLY A 10 19.26 -4.62 -10.64
C GLY A 10 19.26 -6.07 -10.15
N ALA A 11 19.19 -7.03 -11.07
CA ALA A 11 19.27 -8.44 -10.74
C ALA A 11 20.26 -9.16 -11.66
N ASN A 12 21.09 -10.01 -11.09
CA ASN A 12 22.00 -10.90 -11.80
C ASN A 12 21.61 -12.35 -11.52
N ILE A 13 21.34 -13.10 -12.60
CA ILE A 13 21.05 -14.52 -12.52
C ILE A 13 22.19 -15.26 -13.22
N SER A 14 23.13 -15.82 -12.49
CA SER A 14 24.16 -16.69 -13.04
C SER A 14 23.59 -18.11 -13.30
N ARG A 15 24.28 -18.88 -14.17
CA ARG A 15 23.91 -20.29 -14.43
C ARG A 15 23.89 -21.11 -13.13
N LYS A 16 24.91 -20.94 -12.29
CA LYS A 16 25.05 -21.59 -10.98
C LYS A 16 23.95 -21.14 -9.99
N ALA A 17 23.56 -19.86 -10.02
CA ALA A 17 22.47 -19.35 -9.19
C ALA A 17 21.09 -19.90 -9.58
N ARG A 18 20.88 -20.22 -10.87
CA ARG A 18 19.67 -20.90 -11.35
C ARG A 18 19.55 -22.32 -10.80
N GLU A 19 20.64 -23.08 -10.80
CA GLU A 19 20.68 -24.44 -10.26
C GLU A 19 20.41 -24.47 -8.74
N LEU A 20 20.88 -23.44 -8.03
CA LEU A 20 20.68 -23.28 -6.58
C LEU A 20 19.37 -22.57 -6.21
N GLY A 21 18.56 -22.13 -7.18
CA GLY A 21 17.34 -21.33 -6.91
C GLY A 21 17.64 -19.98 -6.26
N THR A 22 18.84 -19.41 -6.45
CA THR A 22 19.29 -18.16 -5.81
C THR A 22 19.19 -16.99 -6.79
N LEU A 23 18.60 -15.89 -6.34
CA LEU A 23 18.54 -14.62 -7.06
C LEU A 23 19.40 -13.59 -6.33
N HIS A 24 20.42 -13.06 -7.02
CA HIS A 24 21.18 -11.91 -6.54
C HIS A 24 20.58 -10.62 -7.07
N PHE A 25 20.23 -9.71 -6.17
CA PHE A 25 19.70 -8.40 -6.53
C PHE A 25 20.40 -7.29 -5.74
N PHE A 26 20.41 -6.11 -6.29
CA PHE A 26 20.97 -4.91 -5.65
C PHE A 26 20.08 -3.69 -5.90
N PHE A 27 20.10 -2.77 -4.97
CA PHE A 27 19.44 -1.47 -5.12
C PHE A 27 20.45 -0.43 -5.57
N PRO A 28 20.09 0.45 -6.49
CA PRO A 28 20.92 1.61 -6.82
C PRO A 28 21.27 2.42 -5.57
N PRO A 29 22.53 2.93 -5.45
CA PRO A 29 22.98 3.63 -4.23
C PRO A 29 22.08 4.80 -3.80
N ASN A 30 21.50 5.52 -4.75
CA ASN A 30 20.58 6.63 -4.51
C ASN A 30 19.22 6.20 -3.89
N LEU A 31 18.80 4.95 -4.08
CA LEU A 31 17.58 4.41 -3.49
C LEU A 31 17.79 3.83 -2.08
N VAL A 32 19.01 3.44 -1.74
CA VAL A 32 19.31 2.83 -0.44
C VAL A 32 18.91 3.72 0.75
N PRO A 33 19.18 5.03 0.79
CA PRO A 33 18.73 5.92 1.86
C PRO A 33 17.21 6.01 1.96
N ILE A 34 16.51 6.05 0.81
CA ILE A 34 15.05 6.13 0.74
C ILE A 34 14.41 4.86 1.29
N ILE A 35 14.98 3.69 0.97
CA ILE A 35 14.49 2.38 1.45
C ILE A 35 14.77 2.22 2.96
N LYS A 36 15.94 2.66 3.43
CA LYS A 36 16.32 2.57 4.85
C LYS A 36 15.53 3.52 5.76
N HIS A 37 15.17 4.69 5.24
CA HIS A 37 14.50 5.77 5.98
C HIS A 37 13.29 6.32 5.20
N PRO A 38 12.27 5.51 4.92
CA PRO A 38 11.12 5.96 4.16
C PRO A 38 10.31 6.99 4.96
N LEU A 39 10.07 8.16 4.38
CA LEU A 39 9.17 9.18 4.96
C LEU A 39 7.72 8.69 5.00
N ARG A 40 7.33 7.88 4.02
CA ARG A 40 6.00 7.27 3.93
C ARG A 40 6.16 5.82 3.48
N PHE A 41 5.46 4.92 4.12
CA PHE A 41 5.42 3.51 3.73
C PHE A 41 4.07 2.88 4.04
N ALA A 42 3.67 1.92 3.23
CA ALA A 42 2.57 1.01 3.50
C ALA A 42 3.13 -0.32 3.98
N ARG A 43 2.50 -0.92 4.98
CA ARG A 43 2.89 -2.24 5.48
C ARG A 43 1.95 -3.28 4.93
N LEU A 44 2.31 -3.83 3.79
CA LEU A 44 1.51 -4.88 3.16
C LEU A 44 1.59 -6.19 3.96
N ARG A 45 0.44 -6.83 4.14
CA ARG A 45 0.32 -8.13 4.79
C ARG A 45 0.36 -9.21 3.72
N VAL A 46 1.54 -9.78 3.48
CA VAL A 46 1.77 -10.73 2.40
C VAL A 46 0.81 -11.94 2.48
N HIS A 47 0.57 -12.47 3.67
CA HIS A 47 -0.38 -13.58 3.84
C HIS A 47 -1.81 -13.24 3.43
N PHE A 48 -2.21 -11.99 3.59
CA PHE A 48 -3.53 -11.53 3.13
C PHE A 48 -3.54 -11.30 1.61
N LEU A 49 -2.49 -10.70 1.06
CA LEU A 49 -2.36 -10.52 -0.39
C LEU A 49 -2.48 -11.84 -1.16
N LEU A 50 -1.92 -12.92 -0.63
CA LEU A 50 -1.99 -14.25 -1.26
C LEU A 50 -3.41 -14.85 -1.26
N LYS A 51 -4.32 -14.34 -0.43
CA LYS A 51 -5.73 -14.77 -0.40
C LYS A 51 -6.60 -13.99 -1.40
N LEU A 52 -6.15 -12.80 -1.82
CA LEU A 52 -6.92 -11.97 -2.75
C LEU A 52 -6.87 -12.54 -4.16
N SER A 53 -8.03 -12.61 -4.79
CA SER A 53 -8.17 -13.02 -6.18
C SER A 53 -8.47 -11.81 -7.08
N GLY A 54 -7.73 -11.74 -8.19
CA GLY A 54 -7.92 -10.68 -9.17
C GLY A 54 -7.17 -9.38 -8.87
N LYS A 55 -6.74 -8.74 -9.94
CA LYS A 55 -5.89 -7.54 -9.90
C LYS A 55 -6.51 -6.37 -9.13
N TYR A 56 -7.83 -6.20 -9.23
CA TYR A 56 -8.51 -5.06 -8.61
C TYR A 56 -8.53 -5.14 -7.09
N ALA A 57 -8.73 -6.34 -6.53
CA ALA A 57 -8.72 -6.53 -5.08
C ALA A 57 -7.32 -6.30 -4.49
N VAL A 58 -6.28 -6.82 -5.14
CA VAL A 58 -4.89 -6.62 -4.73
C VAL A 58 -4.52 -5.14 -4.77
N THR A 59 -4.75 -4.47 -5.92
CA THR A 59 -4.39 -3.06 -6.08
C THR A 59 -5.19 -2.15 -5.14
N LEU A 60 -6.49 -2.40 -4.97
CA LEU A 60 -7.31 -1.62 -4.04
C LEU A 60 -6.83 -1.78 -2.59
N TYR A 61 -6.48 -3.00 -2.17
CA TYR A 61 -5.91 -3.24 -0.84
C TYR A 61 -4.60 -2.48 -0.63
N GLU A 62 -3.69 -2.50 -1.61
CA GLU A 62 -2.42 -1.77 -1.55
C GLU A 62 -2.63 -0.25 -1.40
N ILE A 63 -3.56 0.31 -2.17
CA ILE A 63 -3.92 1.73 -2.08
C ILE A 63 -4.46 2.05 -0.68
N LEU A 64 -5.47 1.30 -0.22
CA LEU A 64 -6.13 1.54 1.06
C LEU A 64 -5.17 1.35 2.25
N GLU A 65 -4.22 0.40 2.16
CA GLU A 65 -3.17 0.22 3.16
C GLU A 65 -2.29 1.46 3.32
N GLY A 66 -1.99 2.15 2.21
CA GLY A 66 -1.27 3.43 2.24
C GLY A 66 -2.02 4.53 3.01
N PHE A 67 -3.35 4.52 2.96
CA PHE A 67 -4.20 5.49 3.65
C PHE A 67 -4.59 5.05 5.07
N ALA A 68 -4.55 3.77 5.38
CA ALA A 68 -4.94 3.23 6.69
C ALA A 68 -4.14 3.82 7.86
N ASN A 69 -2.95 4.36 7.62
CA ASN A 69 -2.11 4.97 8.65
C ASN A 69 -2.32 6.49 8.80
N ARG A 70 -3.20 7.09 8.01
CA ARG A 70 -3.58 8.50 8.19
C ARG A 70 -4.41 8.67 9.46
N ARG A 71 -4.39 9.86 10.03
CA ARG A 71 -5.10 10.18 11.27
C ARG A 71 -6.63 10.03 11.13
N ASP A 72 -7.16 10.43 9.98
CA ASP A 72 -8.57 10.39 9.64
C ASP A 72 -9.04 9.01 9.13
N GLY A 73 -8.09 8.13 8.75
CA GLY A 73 -8.41 6.83 8.14
C GLY A 73 -9.19 6.96 6.83
N GLN A 74 -9.09 8.12 6.15
CA GLN A 74 -9.87 8.38 4.94
C GLN A 74 -8.98 8.41 3.69
N CYS A 75 -9.56 7.89 2.60
CA CYS A 75 -9.05 8.06 1.25
C CYS A 75 -10.15 8.69 0.40
N LYS A 76 -9.97 9.97 0.04
CA LYS A 76 -10.85 10.68 -0.90
C LYS A 76 -10.19 10.69 -2.27
N VAL A 77 -10.90 10.24 -3.29
CA VAL A 77 -10.39 10.11 -4.66
C VAL A 77 -11.49 10.33 -5.68
N THR A 78 -11.15 10.88 -6.84
CA THR A 78 -12.10 10.95 -7.96
C THR A 78 -12.31 9.55 -8.55
N ILE A 79 -13.47 9.31 -9.18
CA ILE A 79 -13.73 8.01 -9.84
C ILE A 79 -12.74 7.81 -10.99
N GLU A 80 -12.36 8.87 -11.68
CA GLU A 80 -11.39 8.84 -12.77
C GLU A 80 -9.99 8.43 -12.27
N ASP A 81 -9.48 9.07 -11.22
CA ASP A 81 -8.20 8.70 -10.62
C ASP A 81 -8.22 7.26 -10.09
N LEU A 82 -9.33 6.85 -9.44
CA LEU A 82 -9.46 5.49 -8.94
C LEU A 82 -9.41 4.46 -10.08
N ARG A 83 -10.01 4.75 -11.23
CA ARG A 83 -9.90 3.90 -12.42
C ARG A 83 -8.47 3.77 -12.91
N VAL A 84 -7.73 4.89 -12.95
CA VAL A 84 -6.31 4.91 -13.32
C VAL A 84 -5.50 4.10 -12.32
N TRP A 85 -5.69 4.31 -11.02
CA TRP A 85 -4.98 3.57 -9.97
C TRP A 85 -5.23 2.07 -10.04
N LEU A 86 -6.48 1.67 -10.28
CA LEU A 86 -6.86 0.25 -10.43
C LEU A 86 -6.48 -0.34 -11.79
N LYS A 87 -5.89 0.47 -12.69
CA LYS A 87 -5.52 0.05 -14.05
C LYS A 87 -6.69 -0.56 -14.80
N VAL A 88 -7.86 0.09 -14.69
CA VAL A 88 -9.06 -0.28 -15.48
C VAL A 88 -8.82 0.12 -16.92
N PRO A 89 -8.99 -0.79 -17.89
CA PRO A 89 -8.81 -0.46 -19.29
C PRO A 89 -9.74 0.67 -19.74
N GLU A 90 -9.24 1.55 -20.58
CA GLU A 90 -10.03 2.66 -21.14
C GLU A 90 -11.31 2.13 -21.81
N GLY A 91 -12.43 2.82 -21.62
CA GLY A 91 -13.73 2.40 -22.13
C GLY A 91 -14.39 1.23 -21.38
N SER A 92 -13.66 0.48 -20.54
CA SER A 92 -14.23 -0.61 -19.75
C SER A 92 -15.01 -0.10 -18.56
N TYR A 93 -16.19 -0.70 -18.31
CA TYR A 93 -17.05 -0.34 -17.17
C TYR A 93 -17.34 1.17 -17.10
N ALA A 94 -17.60 1.81 -18.24
CA ALA A 94 -17.75 3.27 -18.35
C ALA A 94 -18.84 3.82 -17.41
N ALA A 95 -19.98 3.14 -17.29
CA ALA A 95 -21.02 3.52 -16.36
C ALA A 95 -20.62 3.23 -14.89
N TRP A 96 -20.96 4.14 -13.96
CA TRP A 96 -20.74 3.95 -12.53
C TRP A 96 -21.30 2.62 -12.01
N LYS A 97 -22.51 2.24 -12.46
CA LYS A 97 -23.15 0.98 -12.08
C LYS A 97 -22.27 -0.23 -12.39
N ASP A 98 -21.66 -0.26 -13.57
CA ASP A 98 -20.84 -1.39 -14.02
C ASP A 98 -19.47 -1.38 -13.34
N PHE A 99 -18.84 -0.21 -13.21
CA PHE A 99 -17.60 -0.06 -12.44
C PHE A 99 -17.77 -0.53 -10.98
N ARG A 100 -18.87 -0.11 -10.35
CA ARG A 100 -19.18 -0.57 -8.99
C ARG A 100 -19.36 -2.08 -8.95
N LYS A 101 -20.24 -2.63 -9.80
CA LYS A 101 -20.63 -4.05 -9.78
C LYS A 101 -19.48 -5.00 -10.10
N TRP A 102 -18.60 -4.64 -11.05
CA TRP A 102 -17.60 -5.57 -11.57
C TRP A 102 -16.18 -5.31 -11.07
N VAL A 103 -15.91 -4.12 -10.54
CA VAL A 103 -14.58 -3.74 -10.08
C VAL A 103 -14.55 -3.46 -8.57
N LEU A 104 -15.38 -2.52 -8.11
CA LEU A 104 -15.28 -1.99 -6.76
C LEU A 104 -15.88 -2.93 -5.71
N ASP A 105 -17.16 -3.29 -5.86
CA ASP A 105 -17.86 -4.11 -4.87
C ASP A 105 -17.20 -5.50 -4.67
N PRO A 106 -16.77 -6.23 -5.74
CA PRO A 106 -16.08 -7.51 -5.56
C PRO A 106 -14.72 -7.37 -4.86
N ALA A 107 -13.99 -6.29 -5.14
CA ALA A 107 -12.70 -6.03 -4.51
C ALA A 107 -12.86 -5.71 -3.01
N LEU A 108 -13.80 -4.82 -2.69
CA LEU A 108 -14.13 -4.47 -1.31
C LEU A 108 -14.66 -5.65 -0.50
N LYS A 109 -15.49 -6.48 -1.13
CA LYS A 109 -16.01 -7.69 -0.50
C LYS A 109 -14.87 -8.60 -0.03
N GLN A 110 -13.88 -8.88 -0.88
CA GLN A 110 -12.73 -9.73 -0.51
C GLN A 110 -11.92 -9.14 0.65
N ILE A 111 -11.77 -7.80 0.71
CA ILE A 111 -11.06 -7.13 1.81
C ILE A 111 -11.87 -7.27 3.11
N ASN A 112 -13.19 -7.07 3.04
CA ASN A 112 -14.07 -7.09 4.21
C ASN A 112 -14.48 -8.51 4.67
N ASP A 113 -14.29 -9.54 3.85
CA ASP A 113 -14.53 -10.94 4.25
C ASP A 113 -13.49 -11.43 5.29
N ASP A 114 -12.28 -10.85 5.33
CA ASP A 114 -11.26 -11.17 6.35
C ASP A 114 -10.60 -9.88 6.91
N PRO A 115 -11.32 -9.08 7.73
CA PRO A 115 -10.78 -7.84 8.29
C PRO A 115 -9.56 -8.06 9.19
N LEU A 116 -9.46 -9.22 9.84
CA LEU A 116 -8.31 -9.57 10.70
C LEU A 116 -7.06 -9.83 9.86
N GLY A 117 -7.22 -10.51 8.74
CA GLY A 117 -6.16 -10.73 7.76
C GLY A 117 -5.75 -9.42 7.08
N ALA A 118 -6.71 -8.64 6.59
CA ALA A 118 -6.47 -7.32 6.00
C ALA A 118 -5.88 -6.32 7.01
N GLY A 119 -6.28 -6.44 8.29
CA GLY A 119 -5.92 -5.52 9.36
C GLY A 119 -6.85 -4.32 9.48
N PHE A 120 -7.86 -4.20 8.63
CA PHE A 120 -8.88 -3.17 8.65
C PHE A 120 -10.14 -3.65 7.90
N SER A 121 -11.24 -2.98 8.16
CA SER A 121 -12.43 -2.98 7.32
C SER A 121 -12.55 -1.66 6.58
N VAL A 122 -13.31 -1.63 5.50
CA VAL A 122 -13.50 -0.43 4.69
C VAL A 122 -14.94 -0.28 4.24
N GLU A 123 -15.45 0.92 4.40
CA GLU A 123 -16.73 1.37 3.84
C GLU A 123 -16.46 2.46 2.81
N TYR A 124 -17.38 2.67 1.88
CA TYR A 124 -17.24 3.75 0.94
C TYR A 124 -18.53 4.53 0.73
N THR A 125 -18.39 5.81 0.48
CA THR A 125 -19.49 6.73 0.18
C THR A 125 -19.21 7.41 -1.15
N PRO A 126 -20.01 7.16 -2.20
CA PRO A 126 -19.88 7.86 -3.47
C PRO A 126 -20.51 9.25 -3.39
N ILE A 127 -19.80 10.24 -3.89
CA ILE A 127 -20.25 11.65 -3.89
C ILE A 127 -20.67 12.03 -5.30
N ARG A 128 -21.84 12.66 -5.41
CA ARG A 128 -22.36 13.19 -6.65
C ARG A 128 -21.95 14.65 -6.88
N LYS A 129 -21.71 14.99 -8.16
CA LYS A 129 -21.64 16.35 -8.65
C LYS A 129 -22.70 16.49 -9.74
N GLY A 130 -23.83 17.10 -9.40
CA GLY A 130 -25.01 17.10 -10.27
C GLY A 130 -25.63 15.70 -10.44
N ARG A 131 -25.77 15.24 -11.67
CA ARG A 131 -26.39 13.94 -12.03
C ARG A 131 -25.40 12.78 -11.93
N TYR A 132 -24.08 13.03 -11.87
CA TYR A 132 -23.05 12.00 -11.97
C TYR A 132 -22.32 11.82 -10.64
N TYR A 133 -21.91 10.59 -10.38
CA TYR A 133 -20.95 10.30 -9.32
C TYR A 133 -19.57 10.77 -9.78
N HIS A 134 -18.88 11.52 -8.92
CA HIS A 134 -17.61 12.15 -9.26
C HIS A 134 -16.47 11.68 -8.35
N GLU A 135 -16.74 11.53 -7.06
CA GLU A 135 -15.74 11.17 -6.06
C GLU A 135 -16.22 9.99 -5.21
N ILE A 136 -15.27 9.35 -4.56
CA ILE A 136 -15.49 8.32 -3.55
C ILE A 136 -14.68 8.67 -2.31
N ILE A 137 -15.30 8.55 -1.14
CA ILE A 137 -14.60 8.56 0.13
C ILE A 137 -14.62 7.14 0.68
N PHE A 138 -13.43 6.56 0.87
CA PHE A 138 -13.27 5.32 1.63
C PHE A 138 -12.99 5.67 3.09
N GLN A 139 -13.75 5.06 4.00
CA GLN A 139 -13.52 5.11 5.43
C GLN A 139 -12.90 3.80 5.87
N ILE A 140 -11.67 3.88 6.37
CA ILE A 140 -10.86 2.73 6.77
C ILE A 140 -10.85 2.63 8.29
N THR A 141 -11.32 1.51 8.82
CA THR A 141 -11.38 1.23 10.26
C THR A 141 -10.40 0.12 10.63
N LYS A 142 -9.34 0.46 11.35
CA LYS A 142 -8.32 -0.50 11.78
C LYS A 142 -8.85 -1.48 12.80
N THR A 143 -8.46 -2.75 12.68
CA THR A 143 -8.77 -3.76 13.71
C THR A 143 -7.99 -3.49 15.00
N PRO A 144 -8.53 -3.85 16.17
CA PRO A 144 -7.85 -3.67 17.47
C PRO A 144 -6.46 -4.31 17.49
N LYS A 145 -6.32 -5.51 16.92
CA LYS A 145 -5.03 -6.23 16.80
C LYS A 145 -4.00 -5.42 16.01
N ARG A 146 -4.43 -4.77 14.91
CA ARG A 146 -3.55 -3.90 14.13
C ARG A 146 -3.11 -2.68 14.93
N ILE A 147 -4.03 -2.03 15.64
CA ILE A 147 -3.72 -0.86 16.47
C ILE A 147 -2.66 -1.22 17.52
N GLN A 148 -2.79 -2.36 18.20
CA GLN A 148 -1.81 -2.84 19.17
C GLN A 148 -0.45 -3.10 18.51
N THR A 149 -0.43 -3.79 17.37
CA THR A 149 0.80 -4.07 16.63
C THR A 149 1.48 -2.78 16.17
N ASP A 150 0.72 -1.81 15.65
CA ASP A 150 1.25 -0.52 15.20
C ASP A 150 1.88 0.27 16.36
N LYS A 151 1.27 0.23 17.56
CA LYS A 151 1.83 0.83 18.78
C LYS A 151 3.15 0.19 19.19
N LEU A 152 3.21 -1.15 19.22
CA LEU A 152 4.43 -1.88 19.58
C LEU A 152 5.60 -1.58 18.63
N ILE A 153 5.32 -1.44 17.35
CA ILE A 153 6.34 -1.15 16.35
C ILE A 153 6.84 0.30 16.47
N LYS A 154 5.93 1.25 16.71
CA LYS A 154 6.31 2.65 16.95
C LYS A 154 7.21 2.76 18.18
N ASN A 155 6.89 2.07 19.25
CA ASN A 155 7.69 2.06 20.48
C ASN A 155 9.09 1.45 20.23
N LYS A 156 9.18 0.33 19.50
CA LYS A 156 10.48 -0.27 19.14
C LYS A 156 11.31 0.66 18.24
N ALA A 157 10.71 1.34 17.29
CA ALA A 157 11.40 2.29 16.42
C ALA A 157 11.90 3.52 17.21
N GLY A 158 11.09 4.06 18.13
CA GLY A 158 11.48 5.16 19.02
C GLY A 158 12.65 4.78 19.93
N ASN A 159 12.60 3.61 20.54
CA ASN A 159 13.70 3.11 21.39
C ASN A 159 14.99 2.88 20.59
N ALA A 160 14.89 2.34 19.38
CA ALA A 160 16.05 2.13 18.50
C ALA A 160 16.69 3.46 18.06
N GLN A 161 15.89 4.50 17.86
CA GLN A 161 16.36 5.82 17.49
C GLN A 161 17.01 6.55 18.67
N ALA A 162 16.45 6.40 19.88
CA ALA A 162 17.05 6.92 21.12
C ALA A 162 18.41 6.28 21.42
N ILE A 163 18.53 4.96 21.23
CA ILE A 163 19.80 4.25 21.42
C ILE A 163 20.86 4.69 20.39
N LYS A 164 20.46 4.96 19.14
CA LYS A 164 21.37 5.47 18.11
C LYS A 164 21.88 6.88 18.44
N SER A 165 21.00 7.79 18.83
CA SER A 165 21.39 9.15 19.18
C SER A 165 22.27 9.19 20.44
N ALA A 166 22.04 8.34 21.44
CA ALA A 166 22.92 8.22 22.60
C ALA A 166 24.33 7.72 22.22
N LYS A 167 24.43 6.70 21.36
CA LYS A 167 25.69 6.18 20.85
C LYS A 167 26.47 7.17 19.97
N GLU A 168 25.78 8.08 19.30
CA GLU A 168 26.39 9.12 18.45
C GLU A 168 26.97 10.26 19.30
N GLN A 169 26.35 10.55 20.42
CA GLN A 169 26.86 11.53 21.43
C GLN A 169 28.04 11.02 22.27
N GLU A 170 28.20 9.70 22.42
CA GLU A 170 29.29 9.06 23.14
C GLU A 170 30.54 8.78 22.29
N ARG A 171 30.56 9.15 21.01
CA ARG A 171 31.76 9.02 20.15
C ARG A 171 32.74 10.13 20.49
N PRO A 172 33.93 9.80 21.04
CA PRO A 172 34.99 10.79 21.22
C PRO A 172 35.46 11.32 19.88
N ALA A 173 35.79 12.61 19.83
CA ALA A 173 36.35 13.31 18.69
C ALA A 173 37.71 12.76 18.23
#